data_aa8d32c0510955460703025a5075dec0
#
_entry.id   aa8d32c0510955460703025a5075dec0
#
_cell.length_a   1.000
_cell.length_b   1.000
_cell.length_c   1.000
_cell.angle_alpha   90.00
_cell.angle_beta   90.00
_cell.angle_gamma   90.00
#
_symmetry.space_group_name_H-M   'P 1'
#
loop_
_entity.id
_entity.type
_entity.pdbx_description
1 polymer ?
#
loop_
_entity_poly.entity_id
_entity_poly.type
_entity_poly.pdbx_seq_one_letter_code
_entity_poly.pdbx_strand_id
1 'polypeptide(L)'
;MTQPPLEIGKTYLTPGRTVGEGDITLFAGLVGDFTPVHMDADYCSRTSFGSRIAHGPLTMATAIGLFTHVGVLGERVVALLNLNWDFSAPVRIGDTIRAEVTIEALRPTSKGGRHVCSLLFRVLNQTGAEIQRGTMKVLLQGL
;
A
#
# COMPACT_ATOMS: atom_id res chain seq x y z
N MET A 1 19.61 0.58 17.48
CA MET A 1 18.91 -0.72 17.63
C MET A 1 19.14 -1.55 16.39
N THR A 2 19.56 -2.80 16.52
CA THR A 2 19.71 -3.71 15.38
C THR A 2 18.31 -4.06 14.85
N GLN A 3 18.10 -3.84 13.57
CA GLN A 3 16.84 -4.21 12.91
C GLN A 3 16.70 -5.74 12.87
N PRO A 4 15.47 -6.29 13.00
CA PRO A 4 15.27 -7.72 12.96
C PRO A 4 15.72 -8.33 11.63
N PRO A 5 16.14 -9.60 11.60
CA PRO A 5 16.46 -10.28 10.35
C PRO A 5 15.24 -10.38 9.46
N LEU A 6 15.43 -10.31 8.13
CA LEU A 6 14.39 -10.54 7.15
C LEU A 6 14.24 -12.04 6.89
N GLU A 7 13.04 -12.55 7.07
CA GLU A 7 12.73 -13.97 6.91
C GLU A 7 11.83 -14.19 5.70
N ILE A 8 12.32 -14.92 4.70
CA ILE A 8 11.52 -15.29 3.51
C ILE A 8 10.34 -16.15 3.97
N GLY A 9 9.16 -15.85 3.45
CA GLY A 9 7.89 -16.50 3.80
C GLY A 9 7.18 -15.91 5.00
N LYS A 10 7.83 -15.02 5.75
CA LYS A 10 7.19 -14.35 6.89
C LYS A 10 6.20 -13.29 6.44
N THR A 11 5.02 -13.33 7.03
CA THR A 11 3.95 -12.36 6.80
C THR A 11 3.80 -11.44 8.01
N TYR A 12 3.66 -10.16 7.73
CA TYR A 12 3.45 -9.10 8.72
C TYR A 12 2.09 -8.47 8.51
N LEU A 13 1.37 -8.23 9.60
CA LEU A 13 0.10 -7.51 9.59
C LEU A 13 0.35 -6.05 10.00
N THR A 14 -0.15 -5.11 9.20
CA THR A 14 -0.05 -3.70 9.52
C THR A 14 -1.14 -3.26 10.50
N PRO A 15 -0.97 -2.11 11.17
CA PRO A 15 -2.10 -1.42 11.78
C PRO A 15 -3.18 -1.10 10.74
N GLY A 16 -4.41 -0.87 11.21
CA GLY A 16 -5.51 -0.38 10.36
C GLY A 16 -5.48 1.15 10.27
N ARG A 17 -5.96 1.68 9.13
CA ARG A 17 -6.22 3.11 8.95
C ARG A 17 -7.57 3.33 8.29
N THR A 18 -8.42 4.15 8.90
CA THR A 18 -9.69 4.57 8.32
C THR A 18 -9.46 5.69 7.31
N VAL A 19 -10.02 5.51 6.12
CA VAL A 19 -9.96 6.48 5.03
C VAL A 19 -11.03 7.56 5.27
N GLY A 20 -10.58 8.80 5.38
CA GLY A 20 -11.45 9.95 5.57
C GLY A 20 -11.61 10.77 4.29
N GLU A 21 -12.58 11.69 4.30
CA GLU A 21 -12.78 12.65 3.21
C GLU A 21 -11.55 13.53 2.97
N GLY A 22 -10.88 13.95 4.06
CA GLY A 22 -9.65 14.74 3.99
C GLY A 22 -8.52 14.03 3.25
N ASP A 23 -8.40 12.71 3.38
CA ASP A 23 -7.39 11.92 2.69
C ASP A 23 -7.59 12.00 1.17
N ILE A 24 -8.84 11.85 0.70
CA ILE A 24 -9.18 11.91 -0.73
C ILE A 24 -8.94 13.32 -1.27
N THR A 25 -9.39 14.34 -0.56
CA THR A 25 -9.23 15.74 -0.98
C THR A 25 -7.77 16.15 -1.03
N LEU A 26 -6.98 15.78 -0.01
CA LEU A 26 -5.55 16.06 0.04
C LEU A 26 -4.80 15.35 -1.10
N PHE A 27 -5.10 14.07 -1.33
CA PHE A 27 -4.47 13.31 -2.40
C PHE A 27 -4.83 13.85 -3.78
N ALA A 28 -6.10 14.20 -4.01
CA ALA A 28 -6.55 14.84 -5.25
C ALA A 28 -5.77 16.13 -5.53
N GLY A 29 -5.59 16.97 -4.53
CA GLY A 29 -4.81 18.21 -4.63
C GLY A 29 -3.32 17.96 -4.89
N LEU A 30 -2.75 16.94 -4.24
CA LEU A 30 -1.34 16.60 -4.37
C LEU A 30 -0.98 16.11 -5.78
N VAL A 31 -1.82 15.27 -6.38
CA VAL A 31 -1.53 14.62 -7.68
C VAL A 31 -2.26 15.26 -8.86
N GLY A 32 -3.24 16.13 -8.61
CA GLY A 32 -4.04 16.78 -9.65
C GLY A 32 -5.16 15.92 -10.22
N ASP A 33 -5.54 14.82 -9.56
CA ASP A 33 -6.64 13.95 -10.00
C ASP A 33 -7.95 14.33 -9.31
N PHE A 34 -8.72 15.19 -9.98
CA PHE A 34 -10.06 15.64 -9.56
C PHE A 34 -11.18 14.92 -10.31
N THR A 35 -10.98 13.70 -10.73
CA THR A 35 -12.01 12.91 -11.42
C THR A 35 -13.30 12.87 -10.58
N PRO A 36 -14.48 13.10 -11.18
CA PRO A 36 -15.75 13.21 -10.43
C PRO A 36 -16.05 12.06 -9.49
N VAL A 37 -15.62 10.84 -9.82
CA VAL A 37 -15.82 9.66 -8.95
C VAL A 37 -15.17 9.81 -7.57
N HIS A 38 -14.17 10.68 -7.44
CA HIS A 38 -13.49 10.97 -6.18
C HIS A 38 -14.01 12.23 -5.51
N MET A 39 -14.51 13.21 -6.29
CA MET A 39 -14.73 14.57 -5.81
C MET A 39 -16.18 15.02 -5.80
N ASP A 40 -17.06 14.42 -6.60
CA ASP A 40 -18.43 14.85 -6.79
C ASP A 40 -19.42 13.83 -6.22
N ALA A 41 -19.96 14.13 -5.03
CA ALA A 41 -20.88 13.23 -4.33
C ALA A 41 -22.22 13.08 -5.08
N ASP A 42 -22.71 14.15 -5.73
CA ASP A 42 -23.95 14.09 -6.50
C ASP A 42 -23.77 13.21 -7.76
N TYR A 43 -22.67 13.38 -8.46
CA TYR A 43 -22.29 12.49 -9.56
C TYR A 43 -22.21 11.02 -9.08
N CYS A 44 -21.50 10.76 -8.00
CA CYS A 44 -21.32 9.41 -7.47
C CYS A 44 -22.61 8.73 -7.04
N SER A 45 -23.59 9.49 -6.52
CA SER A 45 -24.90 8.96 -6.12
C SER A 45 -25.68 8.30 -7.26
N ARG A 46 -25.38 8.70 -8.50
CA ARG A 46 -25.97 8.16 -9.73
C ARG A 46 -25.16 7.05 -10.38
N THR A 47 -24.01 6.71 -9.82
CA THR A 47 -23.16 5.60 -10.27
C THR A 47 -23.41 4.34 -9.47
N SER A 48 -22.89 3.21 -9.94
CA SER A 48 -22.90 1.94 -9.20
C SER A 48 -22.15 1.99 -7.87
N PHE A 49 -21.26 2.97 -7.67
CA PHE A 49 -20.57 3.16 -6.41
C PHE A 49 -21.45 3.74 -5.31
N GLY A 50 -22.42 4.58 -5.66
CA GLY A 50 -23.37 5.21 -4.73
C GLY A 50 -22.76 6.29 -3.83
N SER A 51 -21.45 6.39 -3.75
CA SER A 51 -20.68 7.36 -2.96
C SER A 51 -19.32 7.62 -3.59
N ARG A 52 -18.64 8.69 -3.13
CA ARG A 52 -17.25 8.95 -3.52
C ARG A 52 -16.36 7.79 -3.09
N ILE A 53 -15.41 7.44 -3.93
CA ILE A 53 -14.41 6.41 -3.66
C ILE A 53 -13.01 7.01 -3.61
N ALA A 54 -12.13 6.38 -2.85
CA ALA A 54 -10.72 6.75 -2.80
C ALA A 54 -10.03 6.43 -4.14
N HIS A 55 -9.06 7.24 -4.50
CA HIS A 55 -8.15 6.90 -5.59
C HIS A 55 -7.45 5.57 -5.30
N GLY A 56 -7.39 4.69 -6.29
CA GLY A 56 -6.66 3.42 -6.14
C GLY A 56 -5.23 3.61 -5.64
N PRO A 57 -4.45 4.53 -6.26
CA PRO A 57 -3.09 4.85 -5.80
C PRO A 57 -3.01 5.41 -4.38
N LEU A 58 -4.03 6.12 -3.89
CA LEU A 58 -4.07 6.57 -2.48
C LEU A 58 -4.08 5.38 -1.53
N THR A 59 -4.95 4.41 -1.77
CA THR A 59 -5.05 3.20 -0.95
C THR A 59 -3.77 2.37 -1.02
N MET A 60 -3.20 2.20 -2.21
CA MET A 60 -1.91 1.55 -2.41
C MET A 60 -0.79 2.22 -1.61
N ALA A 61 -0.65 3.53 -1.75
CA ALA A 61 0.38 4.28 -1.05
C ALA A 61 0.18 4.23 0.48
N THR A 62 -1.08 4.27 0.94
CA THR A 62 -1.40 4.13 2.36
C THR A 62 -1.01 2.75 2.89
N ALA A 63 -1.29 1.67 2.16
CA ALA A 63 -0.90 0.31 2.55
C ALA A 63 0.63 0.18 2.66
N ILE A 64 1.37 0.74 1.71
CA ILE A 64 2.83 0.79 1.74
C ILE A 64 3.31 1.60 2.97
N GLY A 65 2.72 2.76 3.22
CA GLY A 65 3.03 3.59 4.38
C GLY A 65 2.76 2.87 5.71
N LEU A 66 1.64 2.16 5.83
CA LEU A 66 1.34 1.35 7.01
C LEU A 66 2.38 0.26 7.26
N PHE A 67 2.91 -0.34 6.20
CA PHE A 67 3.98 -1.34 6.34
C PHE A 67 5.27 -0.75 6.89
N THR A 68 5.58 0.51 6.59
CA THR A 68 6.77 1.17 7.17
C THR A 68 6.72 1.25 8.68
N HIS A 69 5.51 1.39 9.27
CA HIS A 69 5.33 1.41 10.74
C HIS A 69 5.63 0.05 11.41
N VAL A 70 5.63 -1.05 10.66
CA VAL A 70 6.05 -2.35 11.20
C VAL A 70 7.56 -2.39 11.48
N GLY A 71 8.34 -1.50 10.87
CA GLY A 71 9.75 -1.31 11.16
C GLY A 71 10.68 -2.39 10.58
N VAL A 72 10.16 -3.25 9.70
CA VAL A 72 10.91 -4.42 9.18
C VAL A 72 12.04 -4.00 8.23
N LEU A 73 11.76 -3.06 7.33
CA LEU A 73 12.75 -2.61 6.35
C LEU A 73 13.64 -1.47 6.89
N GLY A 74 13.01 -0.47 7.52
CA GLY A 74 13.68 0.65 8.18
C GLY A 74 14.71 1.36 7.28
N GLU A 75 15.87 1.63 7.85
CA GLU A 75 16.98 2.34 7.19
C GLU A 75 17.68 1.50 6.09
N ARG A 76 17.32 0.23 5.95
CA ARG A 76 17.87 -0.63 4.89
C ARG A 76 17.42 -0.20 3.49
N VAL A 77 16.32 0.52 3.37
CA VAL A 77 15.74 0.89 2.06
C VAL A 77 16.63 1.89 1.34
N VAL A 78 17.08 1.50 0.15
CA VAL A 78 17.86 2.35 -0.75
C VAL A 78 16.98 2.95 -1.85
N ALA A 79 16.12 2.12 -2.46
CA ALA A 79 15.27 2.56 -3.57
C ALA A 79 14.06 1.64 -3.75
N LEU A 80 12.96 2.22 -4.22
CA LEU A 80 11.84 1.49 -4.80
C LEU A 80 12.20 1.16 -6.26
N LEU A 81 12.08 -0.10 -6.64
CA LEU A 81 12.46 -0.56 -7.98
C LEU A 81 11.27 -0.88 -8.88
N ASN A 82 10.22 -1.45 -8.31
CA ASN A 82 9.07 -1.89 -9.09
C ASN A 82 7.81 -2.00 -8.21
N LEU A 83 6.68 -1.66 -8.81
CA LEU A 83 5.35 -1.93 -8.32
C LEU A 83 4.54 -2.61 -9.41
N ASN A 84 3.87 -3.72 -9.06
CA ASN A 84 2.86 -4.36 -9.89
C ASN A 84 1.62 -4.57 -9.04
N TRP A 85 0.48 -3.94 -9.41
CA TRP A 85 -0.65 -3.80 -8.51
C TRP A 85 -1.98 -3.96 -9.20
N ASP A 86 -2.89 -4.73 -8.57
CA ASP A 86 -4.26 -4.94 -9.02
C ASP A 86 -5.24 -4.31 -8.03
N PHE A 87 -6.29 -3.67 -8.58
CA PHE A 87 -7.32 -2.95 -7.85
C PHE A 87 -8.64 -3.68 -8.08
N SER A 88 -9.13 -4.42 -7.10
CA SER A 88 -10.27 -5.34 -7.27
C SER A 88 -11.58 -4.84 -6.67
N ALA A 89 -11.53 -3.90 -5.73
CA ALA A 89 -12.72 -3.33 -5.12
C ALA A 89 -12.53 -1.86 -4.71
N PRO A 90 -13.58 -1.05 -4.73
CA PRO A 90 -13.51 0.35 -4.31
C PRO A 90 -13.32 0.47 -2.81
N VAL A 91 -12.66 1.56 -2.40
CA VAL A 91 -12.54 1.99 -1.01
C VAL A 91 -13.37 3.25 -0.82
N ARG A 92 -14.27 3.24 0.15
CA ARG A 92 -15.15 4.35 0.46
C ARG A 92 -14.67 5.13 1.69
N ILE A 93 -15.14 6.36 1.83
CA ILE A 93 -14.97 7.13 3.07
C ILE A 93 -15.56 6.32 4.23
N GLY A 94 -14.79 6.14 5.30
CA GLY A 94 -15.16 5.32 6.46
C GLY A 94 -14.66 3.89 6.42
N ASP A 95 -14.19 3.38 5.27
CA ASP A 95 -13.52 2.08 5.23
C ASP A 95 -12.18 2.12 5.98
N THR A 96 -11.88 1.04 6.68
CA THR A 96 -10.60 0.86 7.36
C THR A 96 -9.77 -0.17 6.61
N ILE A 97 -8.61 0.23 6.15
CA ILE A 97 -7.68 -0.63 5.42
C ILE A 97 -6.51 -1.06 6.29
N ARG A 98 -6.00 -2.24 6.02
CA ARG A 98 -4.74 -2.80 6.53
C ARG A 98 -4.10 -3.67 5.47
N ALA A 99 -2.86 -4.02 5.64
CA ALA A 99 -2.17 -4.91 4.73
C ALA A 99 -1.56 -6.10 5.46
N GLU A 100 -1.62 -7.26 4.82
CA GLU A 100 -0.75 -8.40 5.08
C GLU A 100 0.40 -8.33 4.08
N VAL A 101 1.63 -8.33 4.57
CA VAL A 101 2.82 -8.19 3.72
C VAL A 101 3.75 -9.36 3.95
N THR A 102 3.99 -10.12 2.90
CA THR A 102 4.86 -11.30 2.93
C THR A 102 6.18 -11.01 2.23
N ILE A 103 7.30 -11.37 2.85
CA ILE A 103 8.60 -11.37 2.19
C ILE A 103 8.68 -12.59 1.29
N GLU A 104 8.60 -12.41 -0.02
CA GLU A 104 8.60 -13.53 -0.98
C GLU A 104 10.00 -13.94 -1.41
N ALA A 105 10.90 -12.98 -1.55
CA ALA A 105 12.25 -13.25 -1.99
C ALA A 105 13.23 -12.17 -1.50
N LEU A 106 14.47 -12.60 -1.34
CA LEU A 106 15.58 -11.75 -1.02
C LEU A 106 16.78 -12.21 -1.87
N ARG A 107 17.15 -11.42 -2.87
CA ARG A 107 18.16 -11.81 -3.85
C ARG A 107 19.34 -10.85 -3.83
N PRO A 108 20.57 -11.32 -3.70
CA PRO A 108 21.74 -10.46 -3.78
C PRO A 108 21.85 -9.83 -5.18
N THR A 109 22.39 -8.63 -5.24
CA THR A 109 22.73 -7.95 -6.49
C THR A 109 24.18 -8.21 -6.86
N SER A 110 24.55 -7.88 -8.11
CA SER A 110 25.96 -7.95 -8.54
C SER A 110 26.87 -6.95 -7.79
N LYS A 111 26.30 -5.88 -7.23
CA LYS A 111 27.00 -4.95 -6.35
C LYS A 111 26.91 -5.48 -4.92
N GLY A 112 28.03 -5.89 -4.34
CA GLY A 112 28.08 -6.48 -2.99
C GLY A 112 27.38 -5.62 -1.94
N GLY A 113 26.80 -6.30 -0.92
CA GLY A 113 26.13 -5.67 0.20
C GLY A 113 24.71 -5.15 -0.09
N ARG A 114 24.15 -5.40 -1.29
CA ARG A 114 22.78 -5.01 -1.65
C ARG A 114 21.95 -6.21 -2.06
N HIS A 115 20.66 -6.14 -1.78
CA HIS A 115 19.68 -7.17 -2.10
C HIS A 115 18.42 -6.56 -2.68
N VAL A 116 17.77 -7.24 -3.61
CA VAL A 116 16.41 -6.96 -4.03
C VAL A 116 15.46 -7.77 -3.17
N CYS A 117 14.64 -7.10 -2.40
CA CYS A 117 13.58 -7.71 -1.61
C CYS A 117 12.27 -7.63 -2.38
N SER A 118 11.60 -8.75 -2.57
CA SER A 118 10.27 -8.83 -3.15
C SER A 118 9.24 -9.03 -2.04
N LEU A 119 8.24 -8.16 -2.03
CA LEU A 119 7.16 -8.14 -1.05
C LEU A 119 5.82 -8.36 -1.75
N LEU A 120 4.99 -9.25 -1.20
CA LEU A 120 3.60 -9.42 -1.61
C LEU A 120 2.71 -8.68 -0.62
N PHE A 121 1.88 -7.79 -1.13
CA PHE A 121 0.85 -7.08 -0.38
C PHE A 121 -0.53 -7.66 -0.67
N ARG A 122 -1.28 -7.95 0.38
CA ARG A 122 -2.73 -8.15 0.34
C ARG A 122 -3.36 -7.03 1.15
N VAL A 123 -4.10 -6.14 0.49
CA VAL A 123 -4.76 -5.01 1.16
C VAL A 123 -6.19 -5.40 1.46
N LEU A 124 -6.57 -5.34 2.72
CA LEU A 124 -7.87 -5.79 3.24
C LEU A 124 -8.66 -4.61 3.78
N ASN A 125 -9.98 -4.66 3.66
CA ASN A 125 -10.86 -3.73 4.36
C ASN A 125 -11.26 -4.27 5.75
N GLN A 126 -12.14 -3.57 6.46
CA GLN A 126 -12.61 -3.92 7.80
C GLN A 126 -13.38 -5.25 7.86
N THR A 127 -13.91 -5.74 6.74
CA THR A 127 -14.60 -7.04 6.67
C THR A 127 -13.66 -8.21 6.40
N GLY A 128 -12.37 -7.92 6.17
CA GLY A 128 -11.37 -8.90 5.75
C GLY A 128 -11.38 -9.20 4.25
N ALA A 129 -12.17 -8.48 3.46
CA ALA A 129 -12.17 -8.62 2.01
C ALA A 129 -10.89 -8.04 1.41
N GLU A 130 -10.26 -8.77 0.48
CA GLU A 130 -9.12 -8.31 -0.29
C GLU A 130 -9.59 -7.29 -1.34
N ILE A 131 -9.13 -6.05 -1.20
CA ILE A 131 -9.53 -4.93 -2.06
C ILE A 131 -8.46 -4.55 -3.06
N GLN A 132 -7.20 -4.82 -2.76
CA GLN A 132 -6.06 -4.66 -3.65
C GLN A 132 -5.03 -5.75 -3.35
N ARG A 133 -4.24 -6.07 -4.37
CA ARG A 133 -3.11 -6.99 -4.24
C ARG A 133 -1.98 -6.51 -5.13
N GLY A 134 -0.75 -6.62 -4.65
CA GLY A 134 0.38 -6.24 -5.47
C GLY A 134 1.71 -6.75 -4.97
N THR A 135 2.70 -6.61 -5.82
CA THR A 135 4.09 -6.88 -5.47
C THR A 135 4.90 -5.60 -5.51
N MET A 136 5.81 -5.48 -4.57
CA MET A 136 6.75 -4.37 -4.47
C MET A 136 8.17 -4.92 -4.43
N LYS A 137 9.05 -4.38 -5.26
CA LYS A 137 10.48 -4.69 -5.20
C LYS A 137 11.24 -3.47 -4.70
N VAL A 138 12.02 -3.67 -3.64
CA VAL A 138 12.86 -2.63 -3.03
C VAL A 138 14.31 -3.07 -3.00
N LEU A 139 15.20 -2.13 -3.24
CA LEU A 139 16.63 -2.32 -3.05
C LEU A 139 16.97 -2.05 -1.59
N LEU A 140 17.62 -3.01 -0.97
CA LEU A 140 18.05 -2.94 0.42
C LEU A 140 19.57 -3.01 0.53
N GLN A 141 20.11 -2.47 1.62
CA GLN A 141 21.51 -2.58 2.01
C GLN A 141 21.63 -2.98 3.48
N GLY A 142 22.82 -3.41 3.92
CA GLY A 142 23.08 -3.69 5.33
C GLY A 142 22.35 -4.93 5.87
N LEU A 143 22.25 -5.98 5.04
CA LEU A 143 21.68 -7.28 5.45
C LEU A 143 22.79 -8.22 5.89
#